data_d56e1cf436dc7a46ef922642b413ab62
#
_entry.id   d56e1cf436dc7a46ef922642b413ab62
#
_cell.length_a   1.000
_cell.length_b   1.000
_cell.length_c   1.000
_cell.angle_alpha   90.00
_cell.angle_beta   90.00
_cell.angle_gamma   90.00
#
_symmetry.space_group_name_H-M   'P 1'
#
loop_
_entity.id
_entity.type
_entity.pdbx_description
1 polymer ?
#
loop_
_entity_poly.entity_id
_entity_poly.type
_entity_poly.pdbx_seq_one_letter_code
_entity_poly.pdbx_strand_id
1 'polypeptide(L)'
;MKCLIEEDLLPRIVSGSSVGSIFASLLCTKTKDELEDFKDYSTIKVPAYFEENQKEETLGNRLKRLMTKGYLMNHEDIRNFLQPNIGNITFQEAYDKTGWILNITVTGQDEHDGYRLLNYLTAPNVLIWSAACASCAVPYIFASCELLCKDENGDIVSYIPETTKRYVDGTLTADVPTKELSELFNVNCLIVSQVNPA
;
A
#
# COMPACT_ATOMS: atom_id res chain seq x y z
N MET A 1 -0.78 -15.95 4.11
CA MET A 1 -1.93 -15.45 3.32
C MET A 1 -2.52 -16.55 2.42
N LYS A 2 -1.74 -17.25 1.59
CA LYS A 2 -2.24 -18.36 0.73
C LYS A 2 -3.10 -19.35 1.49
N CYS A 3 -2.63 -19.90 2.61
CA CYS A 3 -3.40 -20.85 3.43
C CYS A 3 -4.74 -20.26 3.94
N LEU A 4 -4.79 -18.97 4.30
CA LEU A 4 -6.04 -18.33 4.74
C LEU A 4 -7.06 -18.22 3.60
N ILE A 5 -6.59 -18.03 2.36
CA ILE A 5 -7.44 -18.02 1.17
C ILE A 5 -7.94 -19.44 0.86
N GLU A 6 -7.04 -20.43 0.88
CA GLU A 6 -7.36 -21.82 0.59
C GLU A 6 -8.38 -22.43 1.57
N GLU A 7 -8.29 -22.03 2.85
CA GLU A 7 -9.17 -22.51 3.93
C GLU A 7 -10.42 -21.61 4.15
N ASP A 8 -10.65 -20.59 3.30
CA ASP A 8 -11.73 -19.58 3.44
C ASP A 8 -11.74 -18.89 4.82
N LEU A 9 -10.56 -18.71 5.41
CA LEU A 9 -10.36 -18.11 6.74
C LEU A 9 -9.84 -16.66 6.68
N LEU A 10 -9.85 -16.05 5.51
CA LEU A 10 -9.35 -14.70 5.34
C LEU A 10 -10.26 -13.68 6.07
N PRO A 11 -9.71 -12.89 7.03
CA PRO A 11 -10.50 -11.87 7.73
C PRO A 11 -11.04 -10.81 6.75
N ARG A 12 -12.28 -10.38 6.97
CA ARG A 12 -12.93 -9.35 6.14
C ARG A 12 -12.23 -7.98 6.23
N ILE A 13 -11.54 -7.71 7.33
CA ILE A 13 -10.78 -6.49 7.58
C ILE A 13 -9.32 -6.81 7.43
N VAL A 14 -8.65 -6.14 6.51
CA VAL A 14 -7.24 -6.34 6.19
C VAL A 14 -6.52 -5.00 6.36
N SER A 15 -5.42 -5.02 7.11
CA SER A 15 -4.56 -3.85 7.27
C SER A 15 -3.16 -4.14 6.77
N GLY A 16 -2.57 -3.18 6.07
CA GLY A 16 -1.21 -3.28 5.57
C GLY A 16 -0.43 -1.99 5.77
N SER A 17 0.85 -2.13 6.12
CA SER A 17 1.82 -1.05 6.18
C SER A 17 3.05 -1.43 5.38
N SER A 18 3.68 -0.46 4.71
CA SER A 18 4.85 -0.69 3.85
C SER A 18 4.58 -1.80 2.82
N VAL A 19 5.46 -2.79 2.70
CA VAL A 19 5.28 -3.95 1.79
C VAL A 19 3.95 -4.66 2.05
N GLY A 20 3.46 -4.69 3.30
CA GLY A 20 2.16 -5.24 3.65
C GLY A 20 1.00 -4.52 2.97
N SER A 21 1.11 -3.21 2.70
CA SER A 21 0.10 -2.43 1.97
C SER A 21 -0.03 -2.86 0.51
N ILE A 22 1.07 -3.27 -0.13
CA ILE A 22 1.09 -3.80 -1.50
C ILE A 22 0.26 -5.08 -1.59
N PHE A 23 0.54 -6.04 -0.70
CA PHE A 23 -0.21 -7.32 -0.68
C PHE A 23 -1.67 -7.14 -0.28
N ALA A 24 -1.94 -6.26 0.70
CA ALA A 24 -3.31 -5.95 1.11
C ALA A 24 -4.11 -5.29 -0.04
N SER A 25 -3.47 -4.39 -0.80
CA SER A 25 -4.09 -3.75 -1.98
C SER A 25 -4.44 -4.75 -3.07
N LEU A 26 -3.50 -5.64 -3.41
CA LEU A 26 -3.74 -6.70 -4.40
C LEU A 26 -4.89 -7.62 -3.98
N LEU A 27 -4.96 -7.96 -2.69
CA LEU A 27 -5.99 -8.84 -2.14
C LEU A 27 -7.37 -8.17 -2.14
N CYS A 28 -7.48 -6.99 -1.52
CA CYS A 28 -8.77 -6.34 -1.26
C CYS A 28 -9.41 -5.70 -2.49
N THR A 29 -8.71 -5.64 -3.61
CA THR A 29 -9.27 -5.16 -4.90
C THR A 29 -9.80 -6.29 -5.78
N LYS A 30 -9.71 -7.53 -5.32
CA LYS A 30 -10.15 -8.74 -6.03
C LYS A 30 -11.39 -9.33 -5.37
N THR A 31 -12.33 -9.79 -6.18
CA THR A 31 -13.45 -10.61 -5.71
C THR A 31 -12.98 -12.00 -5.30
N LYS A 32 -13.84 -12.78 -4.62
CA LYS A 32 -13.49 -14.16 -4.23
C LYS A 32 -13.12 -15.01 -5.46
N ASP A 33 -13.85 -14.87 -6.56
CA ASP A 33 -13.59 -15.61 -7.80
C ASP A 33 -12.25 -15.20 -8.44
N GLU A 34 -11.97 -13.90 -8.48
CA GLU A 34 -10.68 -13.38 -8.94
C GLU A 34 -9.50 -13.81 -8.04
N LEU A 35 -9.73 -14.09 -6.76
CA LEU A 35 -8.72 -14.60 -5.82
C LEU A 35 -8.40 -16.08 -6.06
N GLU A 36 -9.34 -16.88 -6.59
CA GLU A 36 -9.06 -18.26 -6.99
C GLU A 36 -7.98 -18.31 -8.09
N ASP A 37 -8.10 -17.41 -9.09
CA ASP A 37 -7.08 -17.27 -10.15
C ASP A 37 -5.74 -16.74 -9.58
N PHE A 38 -5.80 -15.99 -8.48
CA PHE A 38 -4.62 -15.42 -7.79
C PHE A 38 -3.81 -16.45 -7.00
N LYS A 39 -4.34 -17.67 -6.81
CA LYS A 39 -3.59 -18.80 -6.22
C LYS A 39 -2.39 -19.19 -7.09
N ASP A 40 -2.49 -18.95 -8.40
CA ASP A 40 -1.36 -19.02 -9.32
C ASP A 40 -0.72 -17.63 -9.47
N TYR A 41 0.45 -17.44 -8.89
CA TYR A 41 1.21 -16.17 -8.94
C TYR A 41 1.54 -15.70 -10.37
N SER A 42 1.36 -16.57 -11.39
CA SER A 42 1.56 -16.24 -12.79
C SER A 42 0.61 -15.13 -13.31
N THR A 43 -0.52 -14.92 -12.62
CA THR A 43 -1.49 -13.88 -12.98
C THR A 43 -1.07 -12.46 -12.55
N ILE A 44 -0.08 -12.36 -11.65
CA ILE A 44 0.46 -11.07 -11.20
C ILE A 44 1.36 -10.50 -12.31
N LYS A 45 0.98 -9.34 -12.82
CA LYS A 45 1.79 -8.63 -13.82
C LYS A 45 3.03 -8.03 -13.18
N VAL A 46 4.14 -8.76 -13.23
CA VAL A 46 5.44 -8.24 -12.78
C VAL A 46 6.08 -7.51 -13.97
N PRO A 47 6.41 -6.22 -13.86
CA PRO A 47 7.08 -5.51 -14.93
C PRO A 47 8.45 -6.14 -15.26
N ALA A 48 8.78 -6.26 -16.56
CA ALA A 48 10.00 -6.92 -17.00
C ALA A 48 11.29 -6.30 -16.41
N TYR A 49 11.30 -4.99 -16.16
CA TYR A 49 12.46 -4.32 -15.52
C TYR A 49 12.71 -4.75 -14.09
N PHE A 50 11.71 -5.31 -13.36
CA PHE A 50 11.95 -5.92 -12.04
C PHE A 50 12.79 -7.18 -12.16
N GLU A 51 12.61 -7.95 -13.22
CA GLU A 51 13.39 -9.17 -13.49
C GLU A 51 14.82 -8.82 -13.94
N GLU A 52 14.99 -7.80 -14.79
CA GLU A 52 16.29 -7.34 -15.29
C GLU A 52 17.10 -6.67 -14.16
N ASN A 53 16.49 -5.80 -13.35
CA ASN A 53 17.18 -5.12 -12.24
C ASN A 53 17.64 -6.08 -11.14
N GLN A 54 17.00 -7.23 -10.94
CA GLN A 54 17.49 -8.24 -9.99
C GLN A 54 18.77 -8.92 -10.46
N LYS A 55 19.02 -9.02 -11.76
CA LYS A 55 20.20 -9.69 -12.32
C LYS A 55 21.44 -8.79 -12.41
N GLU A 56 21.29 -7.47 -12.49
CA GLU A 56 22.39 -6.54 -12.78
C GLU A 56 22.72 -5.53 -11.65
N GLU A 57 21.88 -5.37 -10.63
CA GLU A 57 22.18 -4.41 -9.56
C GLU A 57 23.23 -4.92 -8.58
N THR A 58 24.50 -4.59 -8.85
CA THR A 58 25.60 -4.74 -7.89
C THR A 58 25.34 -3.86 -6.67
N LEU A 59 25.70 -4.35 -5.45
CA LEU A 59 25.64 -3.57 -4.18
C LEU A 59 26.23 -2.16 -4.32
N GLY A 60 27.26 -1.99 -5.16
CA GLY A 60 27.87 -0.69 -5.47
C GLY A 60 26.91 0.28 -6.17
N ASN A 61 26.04 -0.20 -7.07
CA ASN A 61 25.06 0.65 -7.76
C ASN A 61 23.94 1.10 -6.83
N ARG A 62 23.52 0.23 -5.91
CA ARG A 62 22.54 0.58 -4.85
C ARG A 62 23.10 1.63 -3.90
N LEU A 63 24.34 1.45 -3.45
CA LEU A 63 25.02 2.40 -2.58
C LEU A 63 25.24 3.75 -3.28
N LYS A 64 25.64 3.73 -4.56
CA LYS A 64 25.78 4.95 -5.39
C LYS A 64 24.43 5.67 -5.54
N ARG A 65 23.31 4.95 -5.75
CA ARG A 65 21.96 5.53 -5.83
C ARG A 65 21.55 6.18 -4.51
N LEU A 66 21.82 5.52 -3.38
CA LEU A 66 21.57 6.09 -2.04
C LEU A 66 22.37 7.37 -1.84
N MET A 67 23.66 7.38 -2.19
CA MET A 67 24.54 8.55 -2.02
C MET A 67 24.22 9.71 -2.98
N THR A 68 23.70 9.42 -4.18
CA THR A 68 23.42 10.46 -5.20
C THR A 68 21.98 10.96 -5.20
N LYS A 69 21.03 10.09 -4.89
CA LYS A 69 19.57 10.39 -4.95
C LYS A 69 18.90 10.40 -3.58
N GLY A 70 19.57 9.89 -2.54
CA GLY A 70 19.03 9.83 -1.18
C GLY A 70 17.98 8.73 -0.95
N TYR A 71 17.75 7.83 -1.94
CA TYR A 71 16.84 6.69 -1.81
C TYR A 71 17.33 5.48 -2.63
N LEU A 72 16.92 4.27 -2.23
CA LEU A 72 17.32 3.02 -2.87
C LEU A 72 16.36 2.55 -3.98
N MET A 73 15.07 2.82 -3.83
CA MET A 73 14.03 2.46 -4.79
C MET A 73 13.19 3.68 -5.16
N ASN A 74 12.55 3.65 -6.33
CA ASN A 74 11.67 4.72 -6.79
C ASN A 74 10.22 4.35 -6.51
N HIS A 75 9.39 5.33 -6.09
CA HIS A 75 7.95 5.16 -5.96
C HIS A 75 7.28 4.80 -7.31
N GLU A 76 7.88 5.20 -8.42
CA GLU A 76 7.45 4.82 -9.77
C GLU A 76 7.47 3.30 -9.98
N ASP A 77 8.39 2.58 -9.35
CA ASP A 77 8.48 1.13 -9.45
C ASP A 77 7.27 0.46 -8.80
N ILE A 78 6.85 0.95 -7.61
CA ILE A 78 5.67 0.47 -6.91
C ILE A 78 4.40 0.82 -7.70
N ARG A 79 4.31 2.04 -8.21
CA ARG A 79 3.21 2.48 -9.07
C ARG A 79 3.10 1.59 -10.32
N ASN A 80 4.21 1.39 -11.04
CA ASN A 80 4.27 0.58 -12.25
C ASN A 80 3.95 -0.90 -11.99
N PHE A 81 4.14 -1.36 -10.76
CA PHE A 81 3.69 -2.69 -10.32
C PHE A 81 2.20 -2.71 -9.97
N LEU A 82 1.74 -1.80 -9.11
CA LEU A 82 0.37 -1.83 -8.61
C LEU A 82 -0.66 -1.39 -9.64
N GLN A 83 -0.44 -0.29 -10.34
CA GLN A 83 -1.44 0.29 -11.23
C GLN A 83 -1.93 -0.67 -12.33
N PRO A 84 -1.06 -1.45 -13.02
CA PRO A 84 -1.51 -2.45 -13.99
C PRO A 84 -2.27 -3.65 -13.37
N ASN A 85 -2.06 -3.93 -12.07
CA ASN A 85 -2.67 -5.06 -11.38
C ASN A 85 -4.02 -4.72 -10.72
N ILE A 86 -4.18 -3.48 -10.23
CA ILE A 86 -5.38 -3.07 -9.50
C ILE A 86 -6.16 -1.94 -10.18
N GLY A 87 -5.54 -1.23 -11.15
CA GLY A 87 -6.14 -0.08 -11.82
C GLY A 87 -6.21 1.18 -10.96
N ASN A 88 -6.95 2.17 -11.43
CA ASN A 88 -7.19 3.43 -10.71
C ASN A 88 -8.44 3.28 -9.82
N ILE A 89 -8.43 2.33 -8.90
CA ILE A 89 -9.52 2.06 -7.96
C ILE A 89 -9.33 2.81 -6.65
N THR A 90 -10.40 3.39 -6.11
CA THR A 90 -10.42 4.06 -4.81
C THR A 90 -10.76 3.07 -3.69
N PHE A 91 -10.59 3.50 -2.43
CA PHE A 91 -10.98 2.68 -1.28
C PHE A 91 -12.48 2.37 -1.29
N GLN A 92 -13.33 3.34 -1.64
CA GLN A 92 -14.79 3.15 -1.71
C GLN A 92 -15.15 2.17 -2.83
N GLU A 93 -14.63 2.39 -4.05
CA GLU A 93 -14.89 1.52 -5.19
C GLU A 93 -14.45 0.07 -4.95
N ALA A 94 -13.30 -0.12 -4.28
CA ALA A 94 -12.83 -1.45 -3.92
C ALA A 94 -13.76 -2.14 -2.90
N TYR A 95 -14.22 -1.39 -1.88
CA TYR A 95 -15.18 -1.89 -0.90
C TYR A 95 -16.51 -2.26 -1.56
N ASP A 96 -17.04 -1.41 -2.43
CA ASP A 96 -18.29 -1.67 -3.14
C ASP A 96 -18.19 -2.90 -4.06
N LYS A 97 -17.04 -3.07 -4.70
CA LYS A 97 -16.78 -4.21 -5.58
C LYS A 97 -16.62 -5.54 -4.82
N THR A 98 -15.92 -5.51 -3.69
CA THR A 98 -15.41 -6.76 -3.07
C THR A 98 -15.98 -7.05 -1.68
N GLY A 99 -16.44 -6.02 -0.99
CA GLY A 99 -16.84 -6.09 0.42
C GLY A 99 -15.67 -6.22 1.41
N TRP A 100 -14.40 -6.24 0.95
CA TRP A 100 -13.22 -6.23 1.80
C TRP A 100 -12.97 -4.84 2.37
N ILE A 101 -12.62 -4.78 3.64
CA ILE A 101 -12.24 -3.53 4.33
C ILE A 101 -10.71 -3.42 4.33
N LEU A 102 -10.20 -2.69 3.34
CA LEU A 102 -8.77 -2.40 3.23
C LEU A 102 -8.40 -1.21 4.09
N ASN A 103 -7.34 -1.36 4.87
CA ASN A 103 -6.74 -0.30 5.66
C ASN A 103 -5.26 -0.16 5.31
N ILE A 104 -4.80 1.06 5.02
CA ILE A 104 -3.38 1.36 4.73
C ILE A 104 -2.92 2.45 5.69
N THR A 105 -1.82 2.18 6.40
CA THR A 105 -1.19 3.14 7.30
C THR A 105 -0.19 4.00 6.55
N VAL A 106 -0.32 5.33 6.68
CA VAL A 106 0.64 6.31 6.15
C VAL A 106 1.02 7.30 7.23
N THR A 107 2.22 7.85 7.18
CA THR A 107 2.70 8.89 8.11
C THR A 107 2.96 10.17 7.35
N GLY A 108 2.58 11.32 7.91
CA GLY A 108 2.97 12.62 7.37
C GLY A 108 4.48 12.81 7.48
N GLN A 109 5.07 13.57 6.55
CA GLN A 109 6.51 13.84 6.55
C GLN A 109 6.93 14.77 7.70
N ASP A 110 6.02 15.61 8.19
CA ASP A 110 6.27 16.50 9.32
C ASP A 110 6.15 15.73 10.64
N GLU A 111 7.10 15.94 11.56
CA GLU A 111 7.16 15.24 12.87
C GLU A 111 5.88 15.36 13.71
N HIS A 112 5.04 16.37 13.43
CA HIS A 112 3.80 16.64 14.15
C HIS A 112 2.56 16.01 13.50
N ASP A 113 2.66 15.45 12.30
CA ASP A 113 1.50 15.01 11.51
C ASP A 113 1.00 13.60 11.88
N GLY A 114 1.66 12.89 12.79
CA GLY A 114 1.25 11.55 13.20
C GLY A 114 0.98 10.58 12.04
N TYR A 115 0.58 9.36 12.34
CA TYR A 115 0.14 8.43 11.30
C TYR A 115 -1.38 8.55 11.04
N ARG A 116 -1.79 8.16 9.85
CA ARG A 116 -3.19 8.09 9.42
C ARG A 116 -3.52 6.71 8.88
N LEU A 117 -4.71 6.21 9.23
CA LEU A 117 -5.25 4.98 8.69
C LEU A 117 -6.21 5.35 7.54
N LEU A 118 -5.83 5.02 6.32
CA LEU A 118 -6.64 5.27 5.11
C LEU A 118 -7.50 4.03 4.81
N ASN A 119 -8.80 4.25 4.64
CA ASN A 119 -9.78 3.23 4.30
C ASN A 119 -11.03 3.89 3.67
N TYR A 120 -12.06 3.11 3.33
CA TYR A 120 -13.27 3.61 2.70
C TYR A 120 -14.07 4.62 3.58
N LEU A 121 -13.86 4.65 4.91
CA LEU A 121 -14.51 5.63 5.81
C LEU A 121 -13.69 6.92 5.91
N THR A 122 -12.37 6.83 6.00
CA THR A 122 -11.49 7.97 6.29
C THR A 122 -10.95 8.66 5.03
N ALA A 123 -10.88 7.93 3.91
CA ALA A 123 -10.32 8.40 2.65
C ALA A 123 -10.99 7.70 1.43
N PRO A 124 -12.35 7.79 1.28
CA PRO A 124 -13.11 7.02 0.30
C PRO A 124 -12.61 7.20 -1.13
N ASN A 125 -12.27 8.41 -1.52
CA ASN A 125 -11.91 8.77 -2.90
C ASN A 125 -10.42 8.63 -3.21
N VAL A 126 -9.58 8.29 -2.23
CA VAL A 126 -8.12 8.11 -2.44
C VAL A 126 -7.87 6.86 -3.26
N LEU A 127 -6.93 6.98 -4.22
CA LEU A 127 -6.46 5.86 -5.04
C LEU A 127 -5.60 4.92 -4.21
N ILE A 128 -5.97 3.65 -4.19
CA ILE A 128 -5.29 2.62 -3.38
C ILE A 128 -3.81 2.50 -3.74
N TRP A 129 -3.45 2.53 -5.02
CA TRP A 129 -2.04 2.44 -5.41
C TRP A 129 -1.20 3.62 -4.92
N SER A 130 -1.78 4.85 -4.86
CA SER A 130 -1.06 6.02 -4.34
C SER A 130 -0.87 5.93 -2.82
N ALA A 131 -1.86 5.40 -2.10
CA ALA A 131 -1.77 5.13 -0.67
C ALA A 131 -0.70 4.08 -0.35
N ALA A 132 -0.61 3.01 -1.15
CA ALA A 132 0.41 1.98 -0.98
C ALA A 132 1.81 2.52 -1.30
N CYS A 133 1.97 3.36 -2.33
CA CYS A 133 3.22 4.07 -2.61
C CYS A 133 3.64 4.95 -1.43
N ALA A 134 2.70 5.73 -0.87
CA ALA A 134 2.96 6.56 0.30
C ALA A 134 3.33 5.74 1.54
N SER A 135 2.63 4.62 1.77
CA SER A 135 2.93 3.69 2.86
C SER A 135 4.30 3.03 2.75
N CYS A 136 4.85 2.89 1.55
CA CYS A 136 6.19 2.35 1.31
C CYS A 136 7.29 3.42 1.27
N ALA A 137 6.96 4.70 1.41
CA ALA A 137 7.91 5.81 1.29
C ALA A 137 8.79 5.97 2.54
N VAL A 138 9.58 4.93 2.87
CA VAL A 138 10.55 4.97 3.98
C VAL A 138 11.61 6.02 3.70
N PRO A 139 11.89 6.98 4.62
CA PRO A 139 12.96 7.95 4.49
C PRO A 139 14.29 7.25 4.15
N TYR A 140 15.08 7.85 3.26
CA TYR A 140 16.36 7.34 2.73
C TYR A 140 16.26 6.10 1.83
N ILE A 141 15.10 5.38 1.80
CA ILE A 141 14.90 4.20 0.94
C ILE A 141 14.05 4.55 -0.27
N PHE A 142 12.96 5.29 -0.06
CA PHE A 142 12.03 5.71 -1.10
C PHE A 142 11.85 7.23 -1.11
N ALA A 143 11.57 7.80 -2.27
CA ALA A 143 11.11 9.17 -2.37
C ALA A 143 9.71 9.29 -1.75
N SER A 144 9.45 10.38 -1.02
CA SER A 144 8.12 10.70 -0.48
C SER A 144 7.08 10.79 -1.60
N CYS A 145 5.88 10.27 -1.36
CA CYS A 145 4.83 10.18 -2.36
C CYS A 145 3.63 11.06 -1.98
N GLU A 146 2.99 11.63 -3.00
CA GLU A 146 1.76 12.40 -2.85
C GLU A 146 0.56 11.45 -2.93
N LEU A 147 -0.45 11.68 -2.08
CA LEU A 147 -1.73 10.97 -2.18
C LEU A 147 -2.57 11.56 -3.31
N LEU A 148 -3.11 10.70 -4.14
CA LEU A 148 -4.00 11.06 -5.24
C LEU A 148 -5.41 10.54 -4.99
N CYS A 149 -6.41 11.28 -5.44
CA CYS A 149 -7.82 10.91 -5.30
C CYS A 149 -8.58 11.16 -6.62
N LYS A 150 -9.79 10.63 -6.70
CA LYS A 150 -10.75 11.02 -7.74
C LYS A 150 -11.61 12.17 -7.22
N ASP A 151 -11.79 13.19 -8.04
CA ASP A 151 -12.76 14.27 -7.81
C ASP A 151 -14.20 13.82 -8.19
N GLU A 152 -15.16 14.75 -8.10
CA GLU A 152 -16.58 14.52 -8.45
C GLU A 152 -16.79 14.16 -9.93
N ASN A 153 -15.85 14.52 -10.82
CA ASN A 153 -15.89 14.20 -12.25
C ASN A 153 -15.20 12.87 -12.57
N GLY A 154 -14.49 12.29 -11.58
CA GLY A 154 -13.67 11.09 -11.75
C GLY A 154 -12.25 11.37 -12.21
N ASP A 155 -11.84 12.65 -12.27
CA ASP A 155 -10.48 13.04 -12.62
C ASP A 155 -9.52 12.81 -11.46
N ILE A 156 -8.29 12.42 -11.78
CA ILE A 156 -7.25 12.16 -10.78
C ILE A 156 -6.57 13.48 -10.40
N VAL A 157 -6.73 13.85 -9.13
CA VAL A 157 -6.21 15.09 -8.55
C VAL A 157 -5.45 14.81 -7.25
N SER A 158 -4.68 15.80 -6.78
CA SER A 158 -4.05 15.73 -5.46
C SER A 158 -5.11 15.68 -4.35
N TYR A 159 -4.92 14.77 -3.38
CA TYR A 159 -5.86 14.61 -2.25
C TYR A 159 -5.88 15.82 -1.32
N ILE A 160 -4.78 16.57 -1.20
CA ILE A 160 -4.68 17.78 -0.38
C ILE A 160 -3.99 18.88 -1.20
N PRO A 161 -4.73 19.63 -2.01
CA PRO A 161 -4.17 20.59 -2.96
C PRO A 161 -3.47 21.78 -2.31
N GLU A 162 -3.84 22.17 -1.08
CA GLU A 162 -3.34 23.39 -0.41
C GLU A 162 -2.07 23.15 0.42
N THR A 163 -1.72 21.93 0.70
CA THR A 163 -0.49 21.58 1.40
C THR A 163 0.23 20.53 0.60
N THR A 164 1.45 20.80 0.18
CA THR A 164 2.38 19.83 -0.41
C THR A 164 2.75 18.76 0.63
N LYS A 165 1.75 18.22 1.34
CA LYS A 165 1.96 17.17 2.33
C LYS A 165 2.39 15.92 1.61
N ARG A 166 3.61 15.53 1.89
CA ARG A 166 4.19 14.27 1.45
C ARG A 166 4.05 13.27 2.59
N TYR A 167 3.86 12.03 2.24
CA TYR A 167 3.69 10.94 3.18
C TYR A 167 4.90 10.01 3.14
N VAL A 168 5.17 9.39 4.28
CA VAL A 168 6.24 8.43 4.48
C VAL A 168 5.68 7.15 5.09
N ASP A 169 6.52 6.12 5.22
CA ASP A 169 6.13 4.81 5.75
C ASP A 169 5.53 4.93 7.16
N GLY A 170 4.32 4.37 7.31
CA GLY A 170 3.57 4.35 8.56
C GLY A 170 4.20 3.52 9.67
N THR A 171 5.12 2.59 9.36
CA THR A 171 5.79 1.75 10.37
C THR A 171 6.79 2.51 11.24
N LEU A 172 7.20 3.72 10.84
CA LEU A 172 8.13 4.54 11.63
C LEU A 172 7.52 5.06 12.94
N THR A 173 6.19 5.20 12.99
CA THR A 173 5.49 5.81 14.15
C THR A 173 4.46 4.89 14.79
N ALA A 174 4.00 3.85 14.09
CA ALA A 174 3.00 2.92 14.61
C ALA A 174 3.28 1.50 14.13
N ASP A 175 3.49 0.58 15.07
CA ASP A 175 3.73 -0.84 14.77
C ASP A 175 2.51 -1.48 14.08
N VAL A 176 1.42 -1.63 14.81
CA VAL A 176 0.14 -2.16 14.30
C VAL A 176 -0.96 -1.22 14.76
N PRO A 177 -1.84 -0.72 13.86
CA PRO A 177 -2.89 0.24 14.21
C PRO A 177 -4.07 -0.43 14.93
N THR A 178 -3.78 -1.13 16.03
CA THR A 178 -4.76 -1.93 16.77
C THR A 178 -5.87 -1.10 17.38
N LYS A 179 -5.52 0.08 17.90
CA LYS A 179 -6.46 1.00 18.53
C LYS A 179 -7.46 1.54 17.51
N GLU A 180 -6.97 2.04 16.39
CA GLU A 180 -7.78 2.62 15.32
C GLU A 180 -8.69 1.56 14.68
N LEU A 181 -8.17 0.35 14.43
CA LEU A 181 -8.97 -0.77 13.91
C LEU A 181 -10.07 -1.17 14.90
N SER A 182 -9.77 -1.17 16.21
CA SER A 182 -10.77 -1.48 17.23
C SER A 182 -11.83 -0.37 17.34
N GLU A 183 -11.42 0.89 17.28
CA GLU A 183 -12.33 2.04 17.35
C GLU A 183 -13.23 2.16 16.12
N LEU A 184 -12.68 1.94 14.90
CA LEU A 184 -13.45 2.08 13.67
C LEU A 184 -14.34 0.87 13.36
N PHE A 185 -13.88 -0.34 13.67
CA PHE A 185 -14.49 -1.58 13.20
C PHE A 185 -14.84 -2.57 14.33
N ASN A 186 -14.69 -2.18 15.60
CA ASN A 186 -14.92 -3.03 16.75
C ASN A 186 -14.15 -4.37 16.70
N VAL A 187 -12.91 -4.32 16.20
CA VAL A 187 -12.03 -5.50 16.10
C VAL A 187 -11.49 -5.86 17.48
N ASN A 188 -11.65 -7.11 17.88
CA ASN A 188 -11.16 -7.65 19.15
C ASN A 188 -10.19 -8.84 18.99
N CYS A 189 -9.98 -9.30 17.76
CA CYS A 189 -9.03 -10.37 17.44
C CYS A 189 -8.21 -9.97 16.23
N LEU A 190 -6.90 -10.16 16.28
CA LEU A 190 -5.96 -9.77 15.23
C LEU A 190 -5.06 -10.97 14.88
N ILE A 191 -4.91 -11.22 13.58
CA ILE A 191 -3.87 -12.10 13.04
C ILE A 191 -2.77 -11.21 12.49
N VAL A 192 -1.62 -11.17 13.14
CA VAL A 192 -0.51 -10.29 12.76
C VAL A 192 0.58 -11.11 12.07
N SER A 193 1.01 -10.64 10.89
CA SER A 193 2.19 -11.13 10.19
C SER A 193 3.17 -9.98 10.05
N GLN A 194 4.29 -10.08 10.75
CA GLN A 194 5.30 -9.01 10.83
C GLN A 194 6.68 -9.59 10.55
N VAL A 195 7.50 -8.82 9.83
CA VAL A 195 8.93 -9.10 9.65
C VAL A 195 9.70 -8.08 10.47
N ASN A 196 10.29 -8.53 11.56
CA ASN A 196 11.21 -7.71 12.33
C ASN A 196 12.62 -7.94 11.81
N PRO A 197 13.39 -6.88 11.49
CA PRO A 197 14.82 -7.03 11.27
C PRO A 197 15.46 -7.49 12.57
N ALA A 198 16.22 -8.58 12.51
CA ALA A 198 16.99 -9.14 13.63
C ALA A 198 18.17 -8.23 13.98
#